data_a18908437f68f5032e6f01ad8b01a606
#
_entry.id   a18908437f68f5032e6f01ad8b01a606
#
_cell.length_a   1.000
_cell.length_b   1.000
_cell.length_c   1.000
_cell.angle_alpha   90.00
_cell.angle_beta   90.00
_cell.angle_gamma   90.00
#
_symmetry.space_group_name_H-M   'P 1'
#
loop_
_entity.id
_entity.type
_entity.pdbx_description
1 polymer ?
#
loop_
_entity_poly.entity_id
_entity_poly.type
_entity_poly.pdbx_seq_one_letter_code
_entity_poly.pdbx_strand_id
1 'polypeptide(L)'
;MDKGVSVIIGRIFAACLTLGLIALIAALPACSDEPNQVETVVSEVNTLDRPEIVEVLFHPTKTGRVPAPEGAVDIDVTVAEGVSLGCRLFTSSPAAPTLIFFHGNGETVPDYDDIGPLYVQEGMNFLVTDYRGYGWSTGRPLTSTLLADSRAVFLQLKDWLAANGYTGALFVMGRSLGSACAIEVAVEHSDDVTGLIIESGFAETLPLGRTLGIDLERLGITEEMTFANAAKIERFTKPTYILHGQRDQLIPLWQAETLAARSGAKNREFQVVPGADHNTLIAVAGRLYFQAIGQFVQKSAGIAPDWRERRRQFKAQQAGQSGS
;
A
#
# COMPACT_ATOMS: atom_id res chain seq x y z
N MET A 1 60.50 5.06 29.95
CA MET A 1 61.32 3.86 30.24
C MET A 1 60.86 2.87 29.21
N ASP A 2 61.48 2.79 28.18
CA ASP A 2 62.74 2.29 27.66
C ASP A 2 62.50 1.00 26.88
N LYS A 3 62.75 1.09 25.60
CA LYS A 3 63.77 0.41 24.78
C LYS A 3 63.41 -1.06 24.46
N GLY A 4 63.65 -1.59 23.32
CA GLY A 4 64.42 -1.25 22.14
C GLY A 4 64.48 -2.47 21.24
N VAL A 5 64.56 -2.27 19.95
CA VAL A 5 65.76 -2.41 19.10
C VAL A 5 66.23 -3.88 19.01
N SER A 6 66.49 -4.56 17.89
CA SER A 6 67.16 -4.29 16.64
C SER A 6 67.33 -5.62 15.87
N VAL A 7 67.10 -5.69 14.58
CA VAL A 7 68.07 -5.87 13.44
C VAL A 7 69.09 -7.02 13.53
N ILE A 8 69.25 -7.79 12.41
CA ILE A 8 70.48 -8.20 11.69
C ILE A 8 70.12 -9.32 10.69
N ILE A 9 70.05 -9.11 9.36
CA ILE A 9 71.07 -9.16 8.30
C ILE A 9 71.93 -10.42 8.30
N GLY A 10 71.95 -11.14 7.20
CA GLY A 10 72.91 -12.18 6.85
C GLY A 10 72.78 -12.68 5.41
N ARG A 11 73.53 -12.08 4.54
CA ARG A 11 73.86 -12.47 3.15
C ARG A 11 74.69 -13.77 3.14
N ILE A 12 74.78 -14.56 2.00
CA ILE A 12 76.00 -14.83 1.23
C ILE A 12 75.76 -15.95 0.20
N PHE A 13 75.91 -15.62 -1.08
CA PHE A 13 76.67 -16.21 -2.21
C PHE A 13 76.57 -17.73 -2.52
N ALA A 14 76.13 -18.12 -3.68
CA ALA A 14 76.74 -18.23 -5.03
C ALA A 14 77.46 -19.56 -5.24
N ALA A 15 77.13 -20.27 -6.28
CA ALA A 15 78.03 -20.62 -7.38
C ALA A 15 77.37 -21.60 -8.40
N CYS A 16 77.64 -21.24 -9.64
CA CYS A 16 77.39 -21.92 -10.88
C CYS A 16 77.78 -23.42 -10.94
N LEU A 17 77.06 -24.17 -11.78
CA LEU A 17 77.69 -24.80 -12.98
C LEU A 17 76.64 -25.35 -13.95
N THR A 18 76.92 -25.06 -15.20
CA THR A 18 76.28 -25.37 -16.47
C THR A 18 76.23 -26.89 -16.74
N LEU A 19 75.23 -27.36 -17.49
CA LEU A 19 75.29 -28.08 -18.75
C LEU A 19 73.98 -28.72 -19.16
N GLY A 20 73.46 -28.36 -20.27
CA GLY A 20 73.12 -29.26 -21.37
C GLY A 20 71.66 -29.54 -21.63
N LEU A 21 71.09 -28.77 -22.52
CA LEU A 21 70.32 -29.15 -23.69
C LEU A 21 69.31 -30.32 -23.62
N ILE A 22 68.08 -30.05 -23.80
CA ILE A 22 67.23 -30.46 -24.93
C ILE A 22 65.85 -29.81 -24.82
N ALA A 23 65.45 -29.15 -25.92
CA ALA A 23 64.17 -28.48 -26.06
C ALA A 23 63.03 -29.49 -26.20
N LEU A 24 62.01 -29.30 -25.38
CA LEU A 24 60.65 -29.80 -25.66
C LEU A 24 59.70 -28.63 -25.51
N ILE A 25 59.28 -28.09 -26.65
CA ILE A 25 58.27 -27.05 -26.74
C ILE A 25 56.92 -27.71 -26.40
N ALA A 26 56.48 -27.57 -25.16
CA ALA A 26 55.07 -27.78 -24.79
C ALA A 26 54.41 -26.43 -24.74
N ALA A 27 53.49 -26.18 -25.66
CA ALA A 27 52.66 -24.99 -25.65
C ALA A 27 51.79 -24.98 -24.39
N LEU A 28 52.08 -24.06 -23.53
CA LEU A 28 51.17 -23.66 -22.42
C LEU A 28 50.13 -22.73 -23.02
N PRO A 29 48.83 -22.92 -22.69
CA PRO A 29 47.82 -21.95 -23.07
C PRO A 29 48.10 -20.64 -22.30
N ALA A 30 48.14 -19.55 -23.05
CA ALA A 30 48.18 -18.20 -22.48
C ALA A 30 46.94 -18.00 -21.60
N CYS A 31 47.17 -17.81 -20.29
CA CYS A 31 46.19 -17.17 -19.44
C CYS A 31 46.01 -15.73 -19.95
N SER A 32 44.95 -15.47 -20.63
CA SER A 32 44.44 -14.14 -20.85
C SER A 32 43.93 -13.64 -19.48
N ASP A 33 44.68 -12.73 -18.85
CA ASP A 33 44.16 -11.89 -17.81
C ASP A 33 43.05 -11.00 -18.45
N GLU A 34 41.84 -11.51 -18.51
CA GLU A 34 40.68 -10.64 -18.66
C GLU A 34 40.59 -9.81 -17.37
N PRO A 35 40.52 -8.49 -17.49
CA PRO A 35 40.23 -7.64 -16.31
C PRO A 35 38.84 -8.06 -15.83
N ASN A 36 38.82 -8.55 -14.60
CA ASN A 36 37.58 -8.82 -13.85
C ASN A 36 36.76 -7.51 -13.85
N GLN A 37 35.84 -7.41 -14.82
CA GLN A 37 34.83 -6.36 -14.80
C GLN A 37 34.00 -6.64 -13.56
N VAL A 38 34.30 -5.96 -12.48
CA VAL A 38 33.38 -5.75 -11.40
C VAL A 38 32.21 -4.98 -12.06
N GLU A 39 31.22 -5.73 -12.55
CA GLU A 39 29.91 -5.14 -12.81
C GLU A 39 29.49 -4.51 -11.49
N THR A 40 29.68 -3.21 -11.40
CA THR A 40 28.99 -2.39 -10.43
C THR A 40 27.52 -2.61 -10.78
N VAL A 41 26.84 -3.45 -10.01
CA VAL A 41 25.39 -3.50 -9.97
C VAL A 41 25.00 -2.14 -9.40
N VAL A 42 24.93 -1.15 -10.28
CA VAL A 42 24.20 0.08 -10.03
C VAL A 42 22.76 -0.42 -9.91
N SER A 43 22.27 -0.60 -8.70
CA SER A 43 20.84 -0.80 -8.49
C SER A 43 20.19 0.37 -9.21
N GLU A 44 19.45 0.08 -10.28
CA GLU A 44 18.67 1.09 -10.98
C GLU A 44 17.80 1.75 -9.92
N VAL A 45 18.17 2.97 -9.53
CA VAL A 45 17.36 3.77 -8.61
C VAL A 45 16.02 3.91 -9.32
N ASN A 46 14.95 3.42 -8.68
CA ASN A 46 13.62 3.57 -9.24
C ASN A 46 13.43 5.04 -9.63
N THR A 47 13.10 5.28 -10.88
CA THR A 47 13.05 6.63 -11.45
C THR A 47 12.09 7.54 -10.67
N LEU A 48 11.08 6.96 -10.03
CA LEU A 48 10.12 7.67 -9.17
C LEU A 48 10.65 7.96 -7.75
N ASP A 49 11.81 7.44 -7.36
CA ASP A 49 12.42 7.72 -6.05
C ASP A 49 13.35 8.96 -6.08
N ARG A 50 13.36 9.69 -7.19
CA ARG A 50 14.06 10.96 -7.27
C ARG A 50 13.54 11.93 -6.21
N PRO A 51 14.41 12.67 -5.51
CA PRO A 51 13.99 13.57 -4.43
C PRO A 51 12.90 14.54 -4.84
N GLU A 52 12.99 15.14 -6.03
CA GLU A 52 12.00 16.08 -6.55
C GLU A 52 10.61 15.47 -6.76
N ILE A 53 10.52 14.14 -6.95
CA ILE A 53 9.25 13.42 -7.08
C ILE A 53 8.72 13.03 -5.70
N VAL A 54 9.61 12.47 -4.87
CA VAL A 54 9.26 12.01 -3.52
C VAL A 54 8.75 13.17 -2.66
N GLU A 55 9.38 14.36 -2.73
CA GLU A 55 8.96 15.55 -1.99
C GLU A 55 7.59 16.09 -2.42
N VAL A 56 7.20 15.86 -3.68
CA VAL A 56 5.89 16.26 -4.19
C VAL A 56 4.81 15.21 -3.89
N LEU A 57 5.18 13.92 -3.98
CA LEU A 57 4.23 12.81 -3.81
C LEU A 57 3.96 12.47 -2.33
N PHE A 58 4.85 12.77 -1.40
CA PHE A 58 4.72 12.39 0.00
C PHE A 58 4.81 13.60 0.92
N HIS A 59 3.85 13.70 1.82
CA HIS A 59 3.81 14.71 2.88
C HIS A 59 3.73 14.01 4.24
N PRO A 60 4.82 13.33 4.67
CA PRO A 60 4.79 12.54 5.89
C PRO A 60 4.57 13.44 7.11
N THR A 61 3.49 13.19 7.82
CA THR A 61 3.19 13.81 9.11
C THR A 61 3.65 12.87 10.21
N LYS A 62 4.65 13.28 10.98
CA LYS A 62 5.12 12.53 12.16
C LYS A 62 4.24 12.86 13.35
N THR A 63 3.65 11.83 13.94
CA THR A 63 2.97 11.94 15.23
C THR A 63 3.63 10.97 16.22
N GLY A 64 3.63 11.31 17.51
CA GLY A 64 3.94 10.32 18.54
C GLY A 64 2.87 9.24 18.57
N ARG A 65 3.19 8.06 19.13
CA ARG A 65 2.19 7.04 19.38
C ARG A 65 1.21 7.56 20.44
N VAL A 66 -0.01 7.83 20.02
CA VAL A 66 -1.12 8.16 20.92
C VAL A 66 -1.78 6.85 21.35
N PRO A 67 -2.11 6.65 22.62
CA PRO A 67 -2.82 5.44 23.06
C PRO A 67 -4.06 5.18 22.21
N ALA A 68 -4.25 3.91 21.83
CA ALA A 68 -5.44 3.52 21.09
C ALA A 68 -6.72 3.85 21.91
N PRO A 69 -7.77 4.39 21.26
CA PRO A 69 -9.04 4.61 21.95
C PRO A 69 -9.68 3.28 22.37
N GLU A 70 -10.68 3.36 23.23
CA GLU A 70 -11.45 2.18 23.68
C GLU A 70 -12.01 1.41 22.47
N GLY A 71 -11.85 0.10 22.46
CA GLY A 71 -12.29 -0.77 21.35
C GLY A 71 -11.34 -0.81 20.17
N ALA A 72 -10.16 -0.19 20.27
CA ALA A 72 -9.11 -0.26 19.26
C ALA A 72 -7.82 -0.92 19.78
N VAL A 73 -7.05 -1.52 18.88
CA VAL A 73 -5.78 -2.19 19.15
C VAL A 73 -4.73 -1.73 18.15
N ASP A 74 -3.56 -1.32 18.66
CA ASP A 74 -2.40 -0.99 17.84
C ASP A 74 -1.63 -2.24 17.45
N ILE A 75 -1.20 -2.28 16.20
CA ILE A 75 -0.42 -3.36 15.61
C ILE A 75 0.79 -2.71 14.93
N ASP A 76 1.99 -3.22 15.22
CA ASP A 76 3.20 -2.81 14.50
C ASP A 76 3.58 -3.91 13.50
N VAL A 77 3.72 -3.53 12.22
CA VAL A 77 4.05 -4.44 11.11
C VAL A 77 5.44 -4.13 10.60
N THR A 78 6.35 -5.10 10.70
CA THR A 78 7.73 -4.95 10.20
C THR A 78 7.79 -5.26 8.71
N VAL A 79 8.07 -4.25 7.87
CA VAL A 79 8.12 -4.40 6.40
C VAL A 79 9.53 -4.51 5.83
N ALA A 80 10.54 -4.13 6.62
CA ALA A 80 11.96 -4.29 6.30
C ALA A 80 12.78 -4.24 7.60
N GLU A 81 14.07 -4.55 7.51
CA GLU A 81 14.98 -4.43 8.67
C GLU A 81 14.96 -2.99 9.22
N GLY A 82 14.63 -2.83 10.49
CA GLY A 82 14.52 -1.53 11.16
C GLY A 82 13.35 -0.66 10.70
N VAL A 83 12.44 -1.17 9.86
CA VAL A 83 11.26 -0.44 9.38
C VAL A 83 9.98 -1.11 9.84
N SER A 84 9.23 -0.39 10.68
CA SER A 84 7.93 -0.81 11.21
C SER A 84 6.87 0.22 10.87
N LEU A 85 5.70 -0.25 10.44
CA LEU A 85 4.53 0.57 10.13
C LEU A 85 3.49 0.41 11.24
N GLY A 86 2.94 1.53 11.66
CA GLY A 86 1.87 1.59 12.65
C GLY A 86 0.52 1.29 12.01
N CYS A 87 -0.26 0.44 12.66
CA CYS A 87 -1.62 0.13 12.25
C CYS A 87 -2.54 0.16 13.47
N ARG A 88 -3.83 0.45 13.26
CA ARG A 88 -4.84 0.46 14.32
C ARG A 88 -6.10 -0.25 13.84
N LEU A 89 -6.53 -1.25 14.62
CA LEU A 89 -7.74 -2.03 14.37
C LEU A 89 -8.83 -1.57 15.33
N PHE A 90 -9.95 -1.13 14.78
CA PHE A 90 -11.22 -0.90 15.49
C PHE A 90 -12.12 -2.13 15.29
N THR A 91 -12.59 -2.73 16.35
CA THR A 91 -13.25 -4.04 16.30
C THR A 91 -14.76 -3.94 16.49
N SER A 92 -15.52 -4.50 15.55
CA SER A 92 -16.97 -4.77 15.69
C SER A 92 -17.18 -6.16 16.28
N SER A 93 -16.68 -7.19 15.60
CA SER A 93 -16.64 -8.56 16.12
C SER A 93 -15.62 -9.40 15.33
N PRO A 94 -15.13 -10.51 15.89
CA PRO A 94 -14.20 -11.40 15.18
C PRO A 94 -14.75 -11.98 13.88
N ALA A 95 -16.06 -12.19 13.77
CA ALA A 95 -16.71 -12.72 12.57
C ALA A 95 -17.10 -11.63 11.55
N ALA A 96 -17.03 -10.35 11.93
CA ALA A 96 -17.36 -9.24 11.02
C ALA A 96 -16.32 -9.11 9.90
N PRO A 97 -16.73 -8.66 8.70
CA PRO A 97 -15.78 -8.31 7.64
C PRO A 97 -14.76 -7.28 8.14
N THR A 98 -13.51 -7.43 7.71
CA THR A 98 -12.45 -6.47 8.05
C THR A 98 -12.08 -5.65 6.82
N LEU A 99 -12.16 -4.33 6.96
CA LEU A 99 -11.77 -3.36 5.96
C LEU A 99 -10.36 -2.85 6.28
N ILE A 100 -9.36 -3.27 5.49
CA ILE A 100 -7.98 -2.79 5.58
C ILE A 100 -7.88 -1.52 4.76
N PHE A 101 -7.53 -0.42 5.41
CA PHE A 101 -7.60 0.93 4.86
C PHE A 101 -6.22 1.57 4.72
N PHE A 102 -5.94 2.05 3.50
CA PHE A 102 -4.77 2.84 3.14
C PHE A 102 -5.19 4.31 3.01
N HIS A 103 -4.71 5.13 3.92
CA HIS A 103 -5.13 6.54 4.05
C HIS A 103 -4.57 7.45 2.94
N GLY A 104 -5.05 8.68 2.89
CA GLY A 104 -4.58 9.70 1.97
C GLY A 104 -3.23 10.30 2.38
N ASN A 105 -2.62 11.04 1.45
CA ASN A 105 -1.37 11.73 1.71
C ASN A 105 -1.52 12.78 2.81
N GLY A 106 -0.57 12.81 3.75
CA GLY A 106 -0.58 13.75 4.89
C GLY A 106 -1.44 13.31 6.08
N GLU A 107 -2.24 12.27 5.94
CA GLU A 107 -3.04 11.67 7.01
C GLU A 107 -2.21 10.64 7.79
N THR A 108 -2.68 10.28 8.98
CA THR A 108 -2.04 9.31 9.89
C THR A 108 -3.09 8.45 10.59
N VAL A 109 -2.67 7.31 11.12
CA VAL A 109 -3.56 6.41 11.88
C VAL A 109 -4.37 7.13 12.95
N PRO A 110 -3.80 8.02 13.80
CA PRO A 110 -4.59 8.75 14.81
C PRO A 110 -5.71 9.65 14.26
N ASP A 111 -5.62 10.11 13.01
CA ASP A 111 -6.68 10.93 12.40
C ASP A 111 -7.99 10.15 12.22
N TYR A 112 -7.93 8.83 12.35
CA TYR A 112 -9.08 7.92 12.22
C TYR A 112 -9.70 7.51 13.55
N ASP A 113 -9.26 8.06 14.70
CA ASP A 113 -9.75 7.69 16.03
C ASP A 113 -11.25 7.99 16.21
N ASP A 114 -11.74 9.09 15.65
CA ASP A 114 -13.16 9.43 15.65
C ASP A 114 -13.93 8.80 14.46
N ILE A 115 -13.23 8.36 13.41
CA ILE A 115 -13.83 7.83 12.18
C ILE A 115 -13.98 6.30 12.27
N GLY A 116 -12.98 5.59 12.80
CA GLY A 116 -13.00 4.14 12.93
C GLY A 116 -14.25 3.58 13.60
N PRO A 117 -14.73 4.16 14.73
CA PRO A 117 -15.99 3.73 15.35
C PRO A 117 -17.22 3.83 14.46
N LEU A 118 -17.24 4.73 13.46
CA LEU A 118 -18.35 4.84 12.52
C LEU A 118 -18.43 3.67 11.55
N TYR A 119 -17.28 3.12 11.13
CA TYR A 119 -17.25 1.86 10.36
C TYR A 119 -17.69 0.66 11.22
N VAL A 120 -17.29 0.64 12.51
CA VAL A 120 -17.71 -0.39 13.47
C VAL A 120 -19.22 -0.39 13.66
N GLN A 121 -19.87 0.78 13.72
CA GLN A 121 -21.33 0.91 13.79
C GLN A 121 -22.06 0.32 12.57
N GLU A 122 -21.41 0.29 11.40
CA GLU A 122 -21.96 -0.36 10.20
C GLU A 122 -21.64 -1.87 10.13
N GLY A 123 -21.09 -2.46 11.21
CA GLY A 123 -20.86 -3.89 11.35
C GLY A 123 -19.58 -4.40 10.69
N MET A 124 -18.57 -3.57 10.57
CA MET A 124 -17.25 -3.90 10.01
C MET A 124 -16.16 -3.72 11.07
N ASN A 125 -15.11 -4.53 11.00
CA ASN A 125 -13.83 -4.17 11.60
C ASN A 125 -13.14 -3.19 10.66
N PHE A 126 -12.51 -2.15 11.20
CA PHE A 126 -11.78 -1.16 10.42
C PHE A 126 -10.33 -1.14 10.86
N LEU A 127 -9.42 -1.40 9.92
CA LEU A 127 -7.99 -1.49 10.17
C LEU A 127 -7.26 -0.49 9.28
N VAL A 128 -6.79 0.60 9.86
CA VAL A 128 -6.03 1.64 9.17
C VAL A 128 -4.54 1.43 9.34
N THR A 129 -3.75 1.68 8.29
CA THR A 129 -2.29 1.51 8.27
C THR A 129 -1.58 2.77 7.79
N ASP A 130 -0.53 3.17 8.51
CA ASP A 130 0.40 4.23 8.12
C ASP A 130 1.38 3.73 7.04
N TYR A 131 2.09 4.67 6.44
CA TYR A 131 3.23 4.42 5.55
C TYR A 131 4.56 4.70 6.28
N ARG A 132 5.70 4.35 5.66
CA ARG A 132 7.01 4.76 6.16
C ARG A 132 7.04 6.25 6.41
N GLY A 133 7.47 6.66 7.59
CA GLY A 133 7.60 8.06 7.95
C GLY A 133 6.32 8.77 8.37
N TYR A 134 5.14 8.14 8.27
CA TYR A 134 3.87 8.68 8.73
C TYR A 134 3.55 8.21 10.14
N GLY A 135 2.77 8.99 10.88
CA GLY A 135 2.37 8.66 12.23
C GLY A 135 3.55 8.29 13.11
N TRP A 136 3.48 7.14 13.76
CA TRP A 136 4.61 6.59 14.53
C TRP A 136 5.45 5.59 13.74
N SER A 137 5.15 5.34 12.46
CA SER A 137 5.92 4.44 11.60
C SER A 137 7.35 4.92 11.41
N THR A 138 8.29 3.99 11.27
CA THR A 138 9.70 4.30 11.00
C THR A 138 10.02 4.38 9.51
N GLY A 139 11.26 4.66 9.17
CA GLY A 139 11.72 4.73 7.78
C GLY A 139 11.37 6.05 7.07
N ARG A 140 11.57 6.06 5.76
CA ARG A 140 11.29 7.19 4.86
C ARG A 140 10.42 6.69 3.71
N PRO A 141 9.36 7.42 3.30
CA PRO A 141 8.53 7.03 2.17
C PRO A 141 9.32 7.15 0.86
N LEU A 142 9.15 6.17 -0.01
CA LEU A 142 9.64 6.13 -1.38
C LEU A 142 8.55 5.50 -2.25
N THR A 143 8.49 5.89 -3.52
CA THR A 143 7.49 5.35 -4.44
C THR A 143 7.70 3.86 -4.67
N SER A 144 8.96 3.42 -4.79
CA SER A 144 9.32 2.01 -4.94
C SER A 144 8.92 1.13 -3.77
N THR A 145 8.94 1.69 -2.55
CA THR A 145 8.60 0.92 -1.35
C THR A 145 7.11 0.95 -1.01
N LEU A 146 6.38 1.97 -1.43
CA LEU A 146 4.97 2.14 -1.08
C LEU A 146 4.13 0.91 -1.43
N LEU A 147 4.21 0.44 -2.68
CA LEU A 147 3.45 -0.72 -3.14
C LEU A 147 3.98 -2.05 -2.55
N ALA A 148 5.28 -2.18 -2.42
CA ALA A 148 5.89 -3.36 -1.79
C ALA A 148 5.48 -3.49 -0.32
N ASP A 149 5.50 -2.37 0.41
CA ASP A 149 5.08 -2.32 1.80
C ASP A 149 3.58 -2.61 1.95
N SER A 150 2.73 -2.09 1.06
CA SER A 150 1.29 -2.36 1.11
C SER A 150 0.97 -3.85 0.97
N ARG A 151 1.69 -4.59 0.11
CA ARG A 151 1.57 -6.05 0.02
C ARG A 151 2.05 -6.74 1.29
N ALA A 152 3.22 -6.35 1.79
CA ALA A 152 3.79 -6.94 3.01
C ALA A 152 2.89 -6.70 4.24
N VAL A 153 2.36 -5.49 4.38
CA VAL A 153 1.40 -5.13 5.43
C VAL A 153 0.14 -5.98 5.32
N PHE A 154 -0.45 -6.08 4.13
CA PHE A 154 -1.65 -6.88 3.93
C PHE A 154 -1.47 -8.33 4.37
N LEU A 155 -0.38 -8.98 3.95
CA LEU A 155 -0.10 -10.37 4.31
C LEU A 155 0.07 -10.55 5.81
N GLN A 156 0.88 -9.70 6.45
CA GLN A 156 1.12 -9.80 7.88
C GLN A 156 -0.13 -9.48 8.70
N LEU A 157 -0.95 -8.50 8.28
CA LEU A 157 -2.23 -8.20 8.92
C LEU A 157 -3.23 -9.33 8.75
N LYS A 158 -3.29 -9.96 7.57
CA LYS A 158 -4.11 -11.17 7.34
C LYS A 158 -3.73 -12.28 8.31
N ASP A 159 -2.44 -12.57 8.44
CA ASP A 159 -1.95 -13.61 9.33
C ASP A 159 -2.20 -13.26 10.81
N TRP A 160 -1.99 -12.00 11.18
CA TRP A 160 -2.28 -11.50 12.52
C TRP A 160 -3.78 -11.62 12.86
N LEU A 161 -4.65 -11.22 11.95
CA LEU A 161 -6.11 -11.34 12.11
C LEU A 161 -6.52 -12.80 12.33
N ALA A 162 -6.01 -13.71 11.50
CA ALA A 162 -6.30 -15.15 11.64
C ALA A 162 -5.79 -15.71 12.98
N ALA A 163 -4.57 -15.35 13.39
CA ALA A 163 -4.00 -15.78 14.67
C ALA A 163 -4.76 -15.25 15.89
N ASN A 164 -5.45 -14.10 15.74
CA ASN A 164 -6.27 -13.49 16.80
C ASN A 164 -7.77 -13.80 16.67
N GLY A 165 -8.13 -14.80 15.86
CA GLY A 165 -9.50 -15.33 15.77
C GLY A 165 -10.45 -14.50 14.88
N TYR A 166 -9.95 -13.55 14.10
CA TYR A 166 -10.77 -12.83 13.12
C TYR A 166 -10.99 -13.71 11.89
N THR A 167 -12.23 -13.99 11.56
CA THR A 167 -12.62 -14.94 10.51
C THR A 167 -13.46 -14.32 9.40
N GLY A 168 -13.78 -13.03 9.52
CA GLY A 168 -14.58 -12.31 8.55
C GLY A 168 -13.87 -12.12 7.21
N ALA A 169 -14.64 -11.86 6.16
CA ALA A 169 -14.13 -11.55 4.82
C ALA A 169 -13.23 -10.29 4.82
N LEU A 170 -12.16 -10.32 4.03
CA LEU A 170 -11.22 -9.21 3.93
C LEU A 170 -11.56 -8.31 2.74
N PHE A 171 -11.62 -7.02 3.00
CA PHE A 171 -11.76 -5.97 2.01
C PHE A 171 -10.57 -5.03 2.09
N VAL A 172 -10.22 -4.42 0.96
CA VAL A 172 -9.22 -3.36 0.93
C VAL A 172 -9.85 -2.07 0.45
N MET A 173 -9.48 -0.97 1.08
CA MET A 173 -9.94 0.37 0.71
C MET A 173 -8.74 1.31 0.66
N GLY A 174 -8.75 2.21 -0.31
CA GLY A 174 -7.73 3.25 -0.42
C GLY A 174 -8.32 4.61 -0.76
N ARG A 175 -7.86 5.62 -0.05
CA ARG A 175 -8.21 7.01 -0.27
C ARG A 175 -7.06 7.76 -0.92
N SER A 176 -7.33 8.52 -1.99
CA SER A 176 -6.31 9.37 -2.65
C SER A 176 -5.04 8.56 -2.99
N LEU A 177 -3.88 8.91 -2.42
CA LEU A 177 -2.64 8.15 -2.57
C LEU A 177 -2.82 6.66 -2.22
N GLY A 178 -3.56 6.37 -1.16
CA GLY A 178 -3.84 4.99 -0.72
C GLY A 178 -4.60 4.16 -1.73
N SER A 179 -5.26 4.77 -2.73
CA SER A 179 -5.92 4.03 -3.81
C SER A 179 -4.94 3.18 -4.62
N ALA A 180 -3.69 3.65 -4.80
CA ALA A 180 -2.64 2.86 -5.45
C ALA A 180 -2.27 1.62 -4.63
N CYS A 181 -2.16 1.76 -3.31
CA CYS A 181 -1.90 0.64 -2.39
C CYS A 181 -3.05 -0.38 -2.40
N ALA A 182 -4.30 0.09 -2.31
CA ALA A 182 -5.46 -0.79 -2.31
C ALA A 182 -5.64 -1.55 -3.63
N ILE A 183 -5.43 -0.89 -4.77
CA ILE A 183 -5.45 -1.53 -6.10
C ILE A 183 -4.34 -2.56 -6.21
N GLU A 184 -3.12 -2.23 -5.79
CA GLU A 184 -1.98 -3.16 -5.79
C GLU A 184 -2.29 -4.42 -5.00
N VAL A 185 -2.74 -4.26 -3.75
CA VAL A 185 -3.09 -5.38 -2.87
C VAL A 185 -4.24 -6.20 -3.45
N ALA A 186 -5.29 -5.55 -3.96
CA ALA A 186 -6.44 -6.24 -4.53
C ALA A 186 -6.04 -7.11 -5.74
N VAL A 187 -5.13 -6.63 -6.56
CA VAL A 187 -4.66 -7.37 -7.76
C VAL A 187 -3.72 -8.50 -7.39
N GLU A 188 -2.70 -8.21 -6.57
CA GLU A 188 -1.66 -9.19 -6.25
C GLU A 188 -2.13 -10.26 -5.25
N HIS A 189 -3.14 -9.96 -4.43
CA HIS A 189 -3.73 -10.88 -3.45
C HIS A 189 -5.22 -11.11 -3.70
N SER A 190 -5.60 -11.19 -4.99
CA SER A 190 -7.00 -11.29 -5.39
C SER A 190 -7.73 -12.50 -4.77
N ASP A 191 -7.05 -13.57 -4.45
CA ASP A 191 -7.68 -14.75 -3.82
C ASP A 191 -8.11 -14.48 -2.38
N ASP A 192 -7.37 -13.66 -1.66
CA ASP A 192 -7.63 -13.31 -0.25
C ASP A 192 -8.59 -12.11 -0.10
N VAL A 193 -8.63 -11.20 -1.08
CA VAL A 193 -9.45 -9.99 -1.04
C VAL A 193 -10.85 -10.28 -1.59
N THR A 194 -11.88 -9.98 -0.82
CA THR A 194 -13.31 -10.17 -1.20
C THR A 194 -13.83 -9.01 -2.05
N GLY A 195 -13.35 -7.79 -1.83
CA GLY A 195 -13.76 -6.62 -2.59
C GLY A 195 -12.82 -5.44 -2.38
N LEU A 196 -12.86 -4.50 -3.32
CA LEU A 196 -12.04 -3.28 -3.38
C LEU A 196 -12.92 -2.04 -3.26
N ILE A 197 -12.50 -1.09 -2.43
CA ILE A 197 -13.16 0.22 -2.32
C ILE A 197 -12.12 1.31 -2.63
N ILE A 198 -12.50 2.26 -3.47
CA ILE A 198 -11.64 3.38 -3.87
C ILE A 198 -12.38 4.68 -3.57
N GLU A 199 -11.78 5.51 -2.73
CA GLU A 199 -12.26 6.85 -2.41
C GLU A 199 -11.32 7.91 -2.99
N SER A 200 -11.87 8.82 -3.81
CA SER A 200 -11.09 9.92 -4.41
C SER A 200 -9.78 9.45 -5.04
N GLY A 201 -9.80 8.26 -5.68
CA GLY A 201 -8.62 7.63 -6.26
C GLY A 201 -8.29 8.13 -7.65
N PHE A 202 -7.09 7.84 -8.12
CA PHE A 202 -6.60 8.22 -9.44
C PHE A 202 -6.33 7.00 -10.32
N ALA A 203 -6.64 7.15 -11.61
CA ALA A 203 -6.37 6.17 -12.65
C ALA A 203 -4.96 6.32 -13.22
N GLU A 204 -4.56 7.58 -13.46
CA GLU A 204 -3.33 7.96 -14.13
C GLU A 204 -2.50 8.88 -13.25
N THR A 205 -1.20 8.57 -13.15
CA THR A 205 -0.25 9.27 -12.29
C THR A 205 0.31 10.53 -12.96
N LEU A 206 0.52 10.52 -14.28
CA LEU A 206 1.10 11.67 -14.97
C LEU A 206 0.22 12.93 -14.84
N PRO A 207 -1.12 12.87 -15.04
CA PRO A 207 -1.99 14.01 -14.78
C PRO A 207 -2.00 14.45 -13.32
N LEU A 208 -1.95 13.50 -12.37
CA LEU A 208 -1.84 13.81 -10.94
C LEU A 208 -0.55 14.57 -10.66
N GLY A 209 0.58 14.12 -11.20
CA GLY A 209 1.87 14.83 -11.09
C GLY A 209 1.78 16.28 -11.54
N ARG A 210 1.14 16.53 -12.69
CA ARG A 210 0.94 17.91 -13.19
C ARG A 210 0.08 18.76 -12.24
N THR A 211 -0.97 18.18 -11.67
CA THR A 211 -1.80 18.88 -10.67
C THR A 211 -0.99 19.21 -9.41
N LEU A 212 -0.06 18.34 -9.01
CA LEU A 212 0.84 18.54 -7.89
C LEU A 212 2.04 19.46 -8.22
N GLY A 213 2.18 19.91 -9.47
CA GLY A 213 3.22 20.84 -9.88
C GLY A 213 4.50 20.21 -10.43
N ILE A 214 4.49 18.89 -10.72
CA ILE A 214 5.61 18.19 -11.33
C ILE A 214 5.23 17.61 -12.70
N ASP A 215 6.06 17.89 -13.71
CA ASP A 215 5.91 17.31 -15.05
C ASP A 215 6.78 16.06 -15.18
N LEU A 216 6.18 14.91 -14.86
CA LEU A 216 6.85 13.62 -14.90
C LEU A 216 7.31 13.24 -16.30
N GLU A 217 6.57 13.64 -17.36
CA GLU A 217 6.95 13.35 -18.75
C GLU A 217 8.23 14.07 -19.15
N ARG A 218 8.45 15.30 -18.68
CA ARG A 218 9.73 16.01 -18.89
C ARG A 218 10.89 15.34 -18.19
N LEU A 219 10.64 14.51 -17.19
CA LEU A 219 11.65 13.69 -16.51
C LEU A 219 11.84 12.33 -17.19
N GLY A 220 11.17 12.08 -18.33
CA GLY A 220 11.27 10.84 -19.08
C GLY A 220 10.44 9.70 -18.49
N ILE A 221 9.46 9.99 -17.63
CA ILE A 221 8.61 9.00 -16.98
C ILE A 221 7.36 8.80 -17.81
N THR A 222 7.02 7.55 -18.12
CA THR A 222 5.76 7.15 -18.76
C THR A 222 4.77 6.63 -17.72
N GLU A 223 3.48 6.53 -18.07
CA GLU A 223 2.45 6.04 -17.14
C GLU A 223 2.74 4.60 -16.66
N GLU A 224 3.30 3.74 -17.53
CA GLU A 224 3.65 2.36 -17.20
C GLU A 224 4.77 2.27 -16.15
N MET A 225 5.62 3.28 -16.06
CA MET A 225 6.68 3.38 -15.05
C MET A 225 6.17 3.83 -13.67
N THR A 226 4.90 4.23 -13.60
CA THR A 226 4.26 4.77 -12.40
C THR A 226 3.43 3.73 -11.64
N PHE A 227 2.39 4.17 -10.91
CA PHE A 227 1.47 3.27 -10.22
C PHE A 227 0.62 2.42 -11.17
N ALA A 228 0.39 2.88 -12.40
CA ALA A 228 -0.36 2.21 -13.47
C ALA A 228 -1.74 1.68 -12.99
N ASN A 229 -2.44 2.45 -12.16
CA ASN A 229 -3.66 2.02 -11.50
C ASN A 229 -4.76 1.60 -12.49
N ALA A 230 -4.91 2.33 -13.60
CA ALA A 230 -5.88 2.00 -14.65
C ALA A 230 -5.62 0.64 -15.29
N ALA A 231 -4.35 0.29 -15.54
CA ALA A 231 -3.99 -1.02 -16.09
C ALA A 231 -4.12 -2.15 -15.05
N LYS A 232 -3.80 -1.86 -13.78
CA LYS A 232 -3.90 -2.84 -12.70
C LYS A 232 -5.34 -3.21 -12.38
N ILE A 233 -6.25 -2.24 -12.26
CA ILE A 233 -7.64 -2.49 -11.86
C ILE A 233 -8.40 -3.38 -12.85
N GLU A 234 -7.98 -3.46 -14.12
CA GLU A 234 -8.53 -4.39 -15.11
C GLU A 234 -8.37 -5.85 -14.72
N ARG A 235 -7.32 -6.17 -13.99
CA ARG A 235 -6.99 -7.53 -13.55
C ARG A 235 -7.81 -7.96 -12.33
N PHE A 236 -8.42 -7.03 -11.60
CA PHE A 236 -9.24 -7.34 -10.44
C PHE A 236 -10.70 -7.52 -10.83
N THR A 237 -11.22 -8.75 -10.69
CA THR A 237 -12.55 -9.14 -11.18
C THR A 237 -13.62 -9.26 -10.10
N LYS A 238 -13.24 -9.10 -8.82
CA LYS A 238 -14.16 -9.16 -7.67
C LYS A 238 -14.88 -7.83 -7.44
N PRO A 239 -15.90 -7.79 -6.57
CA PRO A 239 -16.70 -6.59 -6.33
C PRO A 239 -15.84 -5.36 -6.09
N THR A 240 -16.18 -4.26 -6.77
CA THR A 240 -15.43 -2.99 -6.67
C THR A 240 -16.43 -1.85 -6.48
N TYR A 241 -16.15 -0.99 -5.49
CA TYR A 241 -16.91 0.22 -5.22
C TYR A 241 -16.00 1.44 -5.32
N ILE A 242 -16.38 2.40 -6.14
CA ILE A 242 -15.63 3.64 -6.36
C ILE A 242 -16.54 4.81 -5.98
N LEU A 243 -16.05 5.67 -5.07
CA LEU A 243 -16.77 6.88 -4.65
C LEU A 243 -15.86 8.09 -4.81
N HIS A 244 -16.45 9.20 -5.31
CA HIS A 244 -15.67 10.38 -5.67
C HIS A 244 -16.45 11.67 -5.49
N GLY A 245 -15.76 12.75 -5.11
CA GLY A 245 -16.34 14.07 -5.00
C GLY A 245 -16.58 14.72 -6.37
N GLN A 246 -17.77 15.25 -6.60
CA GLN A 246 -18.09 15.91 -7.87
C GLN A 246 -17.17 17.10 -8.17
N ARG A 247 -16.71 17.81 -7.12
CA ARG A 247 -15.91 19.03 -7.24
C ARG A 247 -14.45 18.81 -6.87
N ASP A 248 -13.98 17.56 -6.93
CA ASP A 248 -12.58 17.24 -6.68
C ASP A 248 -11.69 17.89 -7.74
N GLN A 249 -10.88 18.87 -7.34
CA GLN A 249 -9.95 19.59 -8.20
C GLN A 249 -8.52 19.02 -8.10
N LEU A 250 -8.22 18.26 -7.06
CA LEU A 250 -6.92 17.62 -6.90
C LEU A 250 -6.83 16.37 -7.77
N ILE A 251 -7.84 15.51 -7.67
CA ILE A 251 -8.01 14.33 -8.51
C ILE A 251 -9.36 14.49 -9.24
N PRO A 252 -9.37 15.08 -10.45
CA PRO A 252 -10.62 15.36 -11.15
C PRO A 252 -11.47 14.11 -11.38
N LEU A 253 -12.79 14.28 -11.39
CA LEU A 253 -13.79 13.21 -11.45
C LEU A 253 -13.54 12.19 -12.58
N TRP A 254 -13.00 12.64 -13.74
CA TRP A 254 -12.70 11.75 -14.86
C TRP A 254 -11.68 10.64 -14.49
N GLN A 255 -10.84 10.85 -13.49
CA GLN A 255 -9.92 9.83 -12.97
C GLN A 255 -10.69 8.63 -12.38
N ALA A 256 -11.72 8.91 -11.57
CA ALA A 256 -12.59 7.88 -11.02
C ALA A 256 -13.47 7.24 -12.10
N GLU A 257 -13.96 8.02 -13.05
CA GLU A 257 -14.70 7.52 -14.22
C GLU A 257 -13.83 6.54 -15.03
N THR A 258 -12.54 6.85 -15.21
CA THR A 258 -11.58 5.97 -15.89
C THR A 258 -11.37 4.68 -15.08
N LEU A 259 -11.17 4.75 -13.77
CA LEU A 259 -11.07 3.55 -12.92
C LEU A 259 -12.35 2.69 -13.02
N ALA A 260 -13.52 3.31 -12.98
CA ALA A 260 -14.79 2.60 -13.13
C ALA A 260 -14.95 1.96 -14.51
N ALA A 261 -14.57 2.65 -15.57
CA ALA A 261 -14.63 2.14 -16.93
C ALA A 261 -13.66 0.97 -17.17
N ARG A 262 -12.44 1.07 -16.60
CA ARG A 262 -11.37 0.07 -16.76
C ARG A 262 -11.47 -1.10 -15.79
N SER A 263 -12.26 -0.99 -14.72
CA SER A 263 -12.39 -2.06 -13.72
C SER A 263 -12.83 -3.39 -14.34
N GLY A 264 -12.08 -4.47 -14.06
CA GLY A 264 -12.41 -5.84 -14.46
C GLY A 264 -13.59 -6.45 -13.68
N ALA A 265 -14.08 -5.77 -12.64
CA ALA A 265 -15.17 -6.25 -11.80
C ALA A 265 -16.49 -6.32 -12.57
N LYS A 266 -17.16 -7.50 -12.50
CA LYS A 266 -18.54 -7.66 -12.98
C LYS A 266 -19.54 -6.89 -12.12
N ASN A 267 -19.31 -6.91 -10.80
CA ASN A 267 -20.10 -6.17 -9.81
C ASN A 267 -19.31 -4.92 -9.41
N ARG A 268 -19.53 -3.83 -10.12
CA ARG A 268 -18.95 -2.54 -9.79
C ARG A 268 -20.04 -1.52 -9.49
N GLU A 269 -19.79 -0.75 -8.46
CA GLU A 269 -20.61 0.36 -8.05
C GLU A 269 -19.79 1.64 -8.20
N PHE A 270 -20.37 2.68 -8.78
CA PHE A 270 -19.73 3.97 -8.92
C PHE A 270 -20.66 5.05 -8.37
N GLN A 271 -20.18 5.82 -7.41
CA GLN A 271 -20.95 6.86 -6.75
C GLN A 271 -20.23 8.19 -6.82
N VAL A 272 -20.88 9.17 -7.36
CA VAL A 272 -20.46 10.58 -7.29
C VAL A 272 -21.18 11.25 -6.14
N VAL A 273 -20.45 11.95 -5.25
CA VAL A 273 -21.02 12.73 -4.15
C VAL A 273 -21.17 14.19 -4.60
N PRO A 274 -22.39 14.67 -4.88
CA PRO A 274 -22.62 16.02 -5.36
C PRO A 274 -22.15 17.06 -4.36
N GLY A 275 -21.41 18.07 -4.85
CA GLY A 275 -20.94 19.18 -4.02
C GLY A 275 -19.67 18.89 -3.20
N ALA A 276 -19.30 17.63 -3.02
CA ALA A 276 -18.07 17.26 -2.32
C ALA A 276 -16.82 17.52 -3.17
N ASP A 277 -15.74 17.94 -2.54
CA ASP A 277 -14.39 18.01 -3.08
C ASP A 277 -13.53 16.86 -2.54
N HIS A 278 -12.20 16.93 -2.76
CA HIS A 278 -11.23 15.89 -2.37
C HIS A 278 -11.27 15.53 -0.89
N ASN A 279 -11.55 16.49 -0.02
CA ASN A 279 -11.44 16.35 1.43
C ASN A 279 -12.80 16.38 2.16
N THR A 280 -13.90 16.56 1.45
CA THR A 280 -15.20 16.80 2.07
C THR A 280 -16.24 15.71 1.86
N LEU A 281 -15.86 14.53 1.33
CA LEU A 281 -16.81 13.44 1.08
C LEU A 281 -17.58 13.05 2.34
N ILE A 282 -16.88 12.78 3.44
CA ILE A 282 -17.52 12.42 4.72
C ILE A 282 -18.38 13.56 5.24
N ALA A 283 -17.87 14.80 5.18
CA ALA A 283 -18.62 15.96 5.67
C ALA A 283 -19.91 16.22 4.89
N VAL A 284 -19.89 16.02 3.57
CA VAL A 284 -21.06 16.23 2.69
C VAL A 284 -22.05 15.06 2.75
N ALA A 285 -21.56 13.82 2.70
CA ALA A 285 -22.41 12.63 2.70
C ALA A 285 -22.86 12.21 4.11
N GLY A 286 -22.13 12.62 5.17
CA GLY A 286 -22.44 12.29 6.55
C GLY A 286 -22.54 10.78 6.78
N ARG A 287 -23.55 10.32 7.52
CA ARG A 287 -23.74 8.88 7.78
C ARG A 287 -23.96 8.05 6.53
N LEU A 288 -24.49 8.63 5.47
CA LEU A 288 -24.74 7.88 4.21
C LEU A 288 -23.45 7.35 3.61
N TYR A 289 -22.32 8.03 3.82
CA TYR A 289 -21.00 7.55 3.39
C TYR A 289 -20.68 6.17 4.01
N PHE A 290 -20.76 6.04 5.32
CA PHE A 290 -20.48 4.78 6.04
C PHE A 290 -21.50 3.69 5.72
N GLN A 291 -22.79 4.06 5.65
CA GLN A 291 -23.88 3.15 5.31
C GLN A 291 -23.72 2.56 3.90
N ALA A 292 -23.31 3.36 2.92
CA ALA A 292 -23.09 2.88 1.55
C ALA A 292 -21.92 1.88 1.51
N ILE A 293 -20.81 2.18 2.19
CA ILE A 293 -19.67 1.27 2.32
C ILE A 293 -20.09 -0.02 3.04
N GLY A 294 -20.79 0.08 4.17
CA GLY A 294 -21.27 -1.07 4.92
C GLY A 294 -22.21 -1.96 4.10
N GLN A 295 -23.12 -1.37 3.34
CA GLN A 295 -24.02 -2.11 2.45
C GLN A 295 -23.25 -2.85 1.35
N PHE A 296 -22.26 -2.20 0.73
CA PHE A 296 -21.40 -2.83 -0.26
C PHE A 296 -20.63 -4.01 0.34
N VAL A 297 -20.01 -3.81 1.50
CA VAL A 297 -19.25 -4.87 2.21
C VAL A 297 -20.16 -6.03 2.57
N GLN A 298 -21.30 -5.79 3.22
CA GLN A 298 -22.24 -6.86 3.62
C GLN A 298 -22.78 -7.62 2.42
N LYS A 299 -23.13 -6.94 1.34
CA LYS A 299 -23.59 -7.55 0.09
C LYS A 299 -22.52 -8.41 -0.55
N SER A 300 -21.29 -7.91 -0.62
CA SER A 300 -20.16 -8.61 -1.25
C SER A 300 -19.66 -9.79 -0.40
N ALA A 301 -19.77 -9.70 0.92
CA ALA A 301 -19.49 -10.81 1.85
C ALA A 301 -20.61 -11.86 1.93
N GLY A 302 -21.75 -11.63 1.27
CA GLY A 302 -22.90 -12.55 1.31
C GLY A 302 -23.66 -12.58 2.64
N ILE A 303 -23.46 -11.57 3.50
CA ILE A 303 -24.12 -11.45 4.82
C ILE A 303 -25.17 -10.34 4.86
N ALA A 304 -25.43 -9.67 3.73
CA ALA A 304 -26.49 -8.69 3.66
C ALA A 304 -27.83 -9.33 4.03
N PRO A 305 -28.61 -8.74 4.95
CA PRO A 305 -29.93 -9.25 5.28
C PRO A 305 -30.80 -9.31 4.02
N ASP A 306 -31.50 -10.45 3.84
CA ASP A 306 -32.43 -10.59 2.71
C ASP A 306 -33.48 -9.47 2.79
N TRP A 307 -33.57 -8.62 1.74
CA TRP A 307 -34.53 -7.52 1.67
C TRP A 307 -35.98 -8.01 1.78
N ARG A 308 -36.27 -9.27 1.37
CA ARG A 308 -37.58 -9.90 1.50
C ARG A 308 -37.89 -10.17 2.94
N GLU A 309 -36.92 -10.56 3.74
CA GLU A 309 -37.04 -10.79 5.18
C GLU A 309 -37.22 -9.46 5.93
N ARG A 310 -36.44 -8.44 5.62
CA ARG A 310 -36.62 -7.06 6.15
C ARG A 310 -38.04 -6.54 5.84
N ARG A 311 -38.51 -6.73 4.61
CA ARG A 311 -39.89 -6.33 4.22
C ARG A 311 -40.96 -7.12 4.99
N ARG A 312 -40.77 -8.39 5.26
CA ARG A 312 -41.67 -9.19 6.09
C ARG A 312 -41.67 -8.69 7.52
N GLN A 313 -40.52 -8.46 8.13
CA GLN A 313 -40.39 -7.93 9.48
C GLN A 313 -41.01 -6.53 9.63
N PHE A 314 -40.77 -5.63 8.66
CA PHE A 314 -41.37 -4.31 8.66
C PHE A 314 -42.89 -4.35 8.55
N LYS A 315 -43.45 -5.21 7.69
CA LYS A 315 -44.92 -5.43 7.61
C LYS A 315 -45.49 -6.02 8.89
N ALA A 316 -44.79 -6.93 9.53
CA ALA A 316 -45.23 -7.51 10.80
C ALA A 316 -45.23 -6.48 11.96
N GLN A 317 -44.22 -5.60 11.99
CA GLN A 317 -44.16 -4.47 12.95
C GLN A 317 -45.29 -3.47 12.74
N GLN A 318 -45.61 -3.12 11.49
CA GLN A 318 -46.76 -2.24 11.20
C GLN A 318 -48.09 -2.83 11.55
N ALA A 319 -48.28 -4.15 11.29
CA ALA A 319 -49.50 -4.87 11.65
C ALA A 319 -49.70 -4.99 13.17
N GLY A 320 -48.61 -5.10 13.95
CA GLY A 320 -48.66 -5.08 15.41
C GLY A 320 -48.97 -3.72 16.02
N GLN A 321 -48.63 -2.62 15.34
CA GLN A 321 -48.93 -1.25 15.79
C GLN A 321 -50.34 -0.78 15.41
N SER A 322 -50.97 -1.39 14.41
CA SER A 322 -52.35 -1.06 13.98
C SER A 322 -53.40 -1.88 14.68
N GLY A 323 -53.03 -2.82 15.59
CA GLY A 323 -53.94 -3.68 16.37
C GLY A 323 -54.02 -3.30 17.85
N SER A 324 -53.40 -2.20 18.27
CA SER A 324 -53.49 -1.60 19.61
C SER A 324 -54.22 -0.26 19.55
#